data_1bab4ed72e98a052cd96401916938cbb
#
_entry.id   1bab4ed72e98a052cd96401916938cbb
#
_cell.length_a   1.000
_cell.length_b   1.000
_cell.length_c   1.000
_cell.angle_alpha   90.00
_cell.angle_beta   90.00
_cell.angle_gamma   90.00
#
_symmetry.space_group_name_H-M   'P 1'
#
loop_
_entity.id
_entity.type
_entity.pdbx_description
1 polymer ?
#
loop_
_entity_poly.entity_id
_entity_poly.type
_entity_poly.pdbx_seq_one_letter_code
_entity_poly.pdbx_strand_id
1 'polypeptide(L)'
;VAWDGNVVASLSATGQPGFRIFGADAQALRGKLESAGAIPATAGEVRTVRIENGRPRYGDDIFETSLPQETQQMHAISFNKGCYLGQEIVERIRARGHVNRKLVRMEIDAREVVSGAKVVAGGAEVGDVTSAVWSPRSGKTVALGYVRVPHCEAGSSVEVGGASAVVF
;
A
#
# COMPACT_ATOMS: atom_id res chain seq x y z
N VAL A 1 -1.73 23.82 -7.69
CA VAL A 1 -1.84 25.25 -7.31
C VAL A 1 -0.44 25.77 -7.04
N ALA A 2 -0.19 27.03 -7.40
CA ALA A 2 1.06 27.73 -7.04
C ALA A 2 0.94 28.31 -5.62
N TRP A 3 1.99 28.19 -4.83
CA TRP A 3 2.11 28.80 -3.51
C TRP A 3 3.55 29.24 -3.28
N ASP A 4 3.78 30.54 -3.12
CA ASP A 4 5.09 31.11 -2.84
C ASP A 4 6.21 30.62 -3.79
N GLY A 5 5.93 30.61 -5.10
CA GLY A 5 6.84 30.13 -6.13
C GLY A 5 6.99 28.59 -6.23
N ASN A 6 6.27 27.85 -5.39
CA ASN A 6 6.28 26.39 -5.38
C ASN A 6 5.02 25.80 -6.01
N VAL A 7 5.06 24.55 -6.42
CA VAL A 7 3.90 23.81 -6.91
C VAL A 7 3.32 22.94 -5.79
N VAL A 8 2.04 23.14 -5.49
CA VAL A 8 1.30 22.33 -4.53
C VAL A 8 0.34 21.41 -5.27
N ALA A 9 0.45 20.12 -5.06
CA ALA A 9 -0.42 19.09 -5.61
C ALA A 9 -1.18 18.36 -4.48
N SER A 10 -2.47 18.14 -4.68
CA SER A 10 -3.26 17.29 -3.78
C SER A 10 -2.91 15.83 -4.06
N LEU A 11 -1.88 15.34 -3.40
CA LEU A 11 -1.37 13.99 -3.51
C LEU A 11 -1.06 13.44 -2.12
N SER A 12 -1.57 12.24 -1.84
CA SER A 12 -1.32 11.57 -0.58
C SER A 12 -0.30 10.43 -0.73
N ALA A 13 0.71 10.43 0.13
CA ALA A 13 1.63 9.30 0.26
C ALA A 13 1.13 8.25 1.26
N THR A 14 0.18 8.62 2.12
CA THR A 14 -0.27 7.79 3.25
C THR A 14 -1.69 7.24 3.11
N GLY A 15 -2.45 7.72 2.12
CA GLY A 15 -3.87 7.43 1.98
C GLY A 15 -4.80 8.39 2.74
N GLN A 16 -4.26 9.22 3.64
CA GLN A 16 -4.99 10.33 4.26
C GLN A 16 -4.98 11.54 3.34
N PRO A 17 -5.97 12.46 3.42
CA PRO A 17 -5.92 13.71 2.69
C PRO A 17 -4.61 14.45 2.94
N GLY A 18 -4.01 14.97 1.89
CA GLY A 18 -2.71 15.62 2.01
C GLY A 18 -2.23 16.28 0.73
N PHE A 19 -1.12 16.98 0.85
CA PHE A 19 -0.50 17.71 -0.24
C PHE A 19 0.97 17.35 -0.37
N ARG A 20 1.47 17.44 -1.59
CA ARG A 20 2.92 17.48 -1.88
C ARG A 20 3.28 18.87 -2.36
N ILE A 21 4.38 19.39 -1.84
CA ILE A 21 4.94 20.67 -2.25
C ILE A 21 6.24 20.39 -2.98
N PHE A 22 6.33 20.87 -4.20
CA PHE A 22 7.52 20.76 -5.04
C PHE A 22 8.16 22.14 -5.12
N GLY A 23 9.37 22.27 -4.60
CA GLY A 23 10.10 23.53 -4.56
C GLY A 23 11.60 23.31 -4.57
N ALA A 24 12.37 24.38 -4.83
CA ALA A 24 13.80 24.34 -4.93
C ALA A 24 14.52 24.19 -3.56
N ASP A 25 13.90 24.71 -2.48
CA ASP A 25 14.47 24.70 -1.13
C ASP A 25 13.53 23.99 -0.15
N ALA A 26 13.77 22.70 0.04
CA ALA A 26 12.99 21.87 0.96
C ALA A 26 13.17 22.28 2.43
N GLN A 27 14.32 22.82 2.82
CA GLN A 27 14.58 23.22 4.19
C GLN A 27 13.83 24.51 4.55
N ALA A 28 13.85 25.51 3.67
CA ALA A 28 13.06 26.72 3.84
C ALA A 28 11.55 26.44 3.88
N LEU A 29 11.07 25.54 3.01
CA LEU A 29 9.66 25.09 3.03
C LEU A 29 9.29 24.41 4.35
N ARG A 30 10.15 23.54 4.85
CA ARG A 30 9.96 22.88 6.15
C ARG A 30 9.85 23.91 7.27
N GLY A 31 10.78 24.86 7.34
CA GLY A 31 10.77 25.92 8.36
C GLY A 31 9.49 26.76 8.33
N LYS A 32 8.98 27.10 7.14
CA LYS A 32 7.70 27.81 6.98
C LYS A 32 6.52 26.99 7.50
N LEU A 33 6.47 25.70 7.18
CA LEU A 33 5.40 24.80 7.64
C LEU A 33 5.44 24.62 9.16
N GLU A 34 6.60 24.40 9.74
CA GLU A 34 6.78 24.27 11.19
C GLU A 34 6.39 25.56 11.93
N SER A 35 6.76 26.73 11.38
CA SER A 35 6.36 28.04 11.92
C SER A 35 4.83 28.28 11.83
N ALA A 36 4.16 27.62 10.88
CA ALA A 36 2.71 27.63 10.74
C ALA A 36 2.00 26.54 11.59
N GLY A 37 2.74 25.80 12.43
CA GLY A 37 2.19 24.81 13.34
C GLY A 37 2.21 23.36 12.82
N ALA A 38 2.87 23.09 11.69
CA ALA A 38 3.04 21.70 11.23
C ALA A 38 4.04 20.96 12.13
N ILE A 39 3.72 19.73 12.47
CA ILE A 39 4.56 18.86 13.27
C ILE A 39 5.27 17.88 12.33
N PRO A 40 6.63 17.81 12.35
CA PRO A 40 7.39 16.86 11.57
C PRO A 40 7.04 15.41 11.96
N ALA A 41 6.84 14.55 10.97
CA ALA A 41 6.69 13.13 11.16
C ALA A 41 7.95 12.37 10.75
N THR A 42 8.28 11.32 11.47
CA THR A 42 9.37 10.41 11.13
C THR A 42 9.00 9.50 9.96
N ALA A 43 10.00 8.93 9.29
CA ALA A 43 9.77 7.94 8.24
C ALA A 43 9.00 6.71 8.76
N GLY A 44 9.21 6.31 10.03
CA GLY A 44 8.49 5.21 10.68
C GLY A 44 7.00 5.51 10.86
N GLU A 45 6.65 6.71 11.32
CA GLU A 45 5.26 7.15 11.48
C GLU A 45 4.54 7.22 10.12
N VAL A 46 5.19 7.80 9.11
CA VAL A 46 4.64 7.84 7.74
C VAL A 46 4.44 6.42 7.19
N ARG A 47 5.38 5.49 7.44
CA ARG A 47 5.26 4.08 7.07
C ARG A 47 4.07 3.43 7.76
N THR A 48 3.87 3.68 9.05
CA THR A 48 2.75 3.14 9.82
C THR A 48 1.42 3.58 9.22
N VAL A 49 1.22 4.88 9.03
CA VAL A 49 -0.02 5.42 8.47
C VAL A 49 -0.27 4.90 7.04
N ARG A 50 0.78 4.75 6.22
CA ARG A 50 0.68 4.19 4.87
C ARG A 50 0.12 2.76 4.88
N ILE A 51 0.69 1.90 5.71
CA ILE A 51 0.30 0.49 5.80
C ILE A 51 -1.10 0.36 6.40
N GLU A 52 -1.42 1.13 7.45
CA GLU A 52 -2.77 1.18 8.03
C GLU A 52 -3.85 1.55 6.99
N ASN A 53 -3.52 2.39 6.02
CA ASN A 53 -4.44 2.80 4.95
C ASN A 53 -4.31 1.94 3.67
N GLY A 54 -3.63 0.81 3.72
CA GLY A 54 -3.53 -0.10 2.58
C GLY A 54 -2.78 0.49 1.37
N ARG A 55 -1.91 1.49 1.59
CA ARG A 55 -1.18 2.15 0.49
C ARG A 55 0.14 1.44 0.21
N PRO A 56 0.27 0.74 -0.91
CA PRO A 56 1.52 0.09 -1.28
C PRO A 56 2.59 1.10 -1.68
N ARG A 57 3.84 0.69 -1.55
CA ARG A 57 5.02 1.45 -1.96
C ARG A 57 5.83 0.65 -2.97
N TYR A 58 6.30 1.32 -4.02
CA TYR A 58 7.26 0.73 -4.94
C TYR A 58 8.58 0.43 -4.23
N GLY A 59 9.12 -0.76 -4.46
CA GLY A 59 10.32 -1.27 -3.79
C GLY A 59 10.06 -2.02 -2.47
N ASP A 60 8.88 -1.81 -1.85
CA ASP A 60 8.45 -2.57 -0.66
C ASP A 60 7.36 -3.61 -1.04
N ASP A 61 6.29 -3.14 -1.67
CA ASP A 61 5.07 -3.93 -1.94
C ASP A 61 4.82 -4.15 -3.43
N ILE A 62 5.34 -3.28 -4.29
CA ILE A 62 5.18 -3.31 -5.74
C ILE A 62 6.55 -3.27 -6.39
N PHE A 63 6.77 -4.12 -7.38
CA PHE A 63 8.00 -4.23 -8.15
C PHE A 63 7.69 -4.22 -9.65
N GLU A 64 8.72 -4.17 -10.50
CA GLU A 64 8.58 -4.19 -11.96
C GLU A 64 7.83 -5.44 -12.47
N THR A 65 7.91 -6.54 -11.73
CA THR A 65 7.23 -7.80 -12.04
C THR A 65 5.79 -7.86 -11.57
N SER A 66 5.32 -6.87 -10.81
CA SER A 66 3.96 -6.83 -10.26
C SER A 66 2.94 -6.48 -11.34
N LEU A 67 1.90 -7.28 -11.47
CA LEU A 67 0.78 -6.96 -12.37
C LEU A 67 -0.09 -5.87 -11.75
N PRO A 68 -0.42 -4.80 -12.50
CA PRO A 68 -1.20 -3.68 -11.97
C PRO A 68 -2.52 -4.09 -11.32
N GLN A 69 -3.22 -5.08 -11.89
CA GLN A 69 -4.48 -5.58 -11.34
C GLN A 69 -4.29 -6.35 -10.02
N GLU A 70 -3.16 -7.07 -9.87
CA GLU A 70 -2.84 -7.74 -8.60
C GLU A 70 -2.57 -6.74 -7.49
N THR A 71 -1.99 -5.58 -7.81
CA THR A 71 -1.67 -4.52 -6.81
C THR A 71 -2.90 -3.77 -6.32
N GLN A 72 -4.06 -4.00 -6.90
CA GLN A 72 -5.34 -3.31 -6.60
C GLN A 72 -5.28 -1.78 -6.80
N GLN A 73 -4.30 -1.28 -7.57
CA GLN A 73 -4.16 0.14 -7.89
C GLN A 73 -4.89 0.48 -9.21
N MET A 74 -6.17 0.11 -9.31
CA MET A 74 -6.96 0.24 -10.55
C MET A 74 -7.07 1.70 -11.03
N HIS A 75 -7.01 2.66 -10.11
CA HIS A 75 -7.00 4.10 -10.43
C HIS A 75 -5.75 4.55 -11.21
N ALA A 76 -4.67 3.78 -11.17
CA ALA A 76 -3.42 4.06 -11.89
C ALA A 76 -3.42 3.48 -13.32
N ILE A 77 -4.47 2.76 -13.71
CA ILE A 77 -4.60 2.13 -15.03
C ILE A 77 -5.57 2.96 -15.88
N SER A 78 -5.14 3.35 -17.07
CA SER A 78 -6.01 3.97 -18.06
C SER A 78 -6.37 2.95 -19.14
N PHE A 79 -7.65 2.71 -19.33
CA PHE A 79 -8.18 1.81 -20.36
C PHE A 79 -8.58 2.53 -21.65
N ASN A 80 -8.53 3.86 -21.67
CA ASN A 80 -8.99 4.68 -22.77
C ASN A 80 -7.88 5.50 -23.45
N LYS A 81 -6.62 5.35 -23.00
CA LYS A 81 -5.48 6.02 -23.66
C LYS A 81 -4.95 5.18 -24.82
N GLY A 82 -4.14 5.80 -25.67
CA GLY A 82 -3.44 5.11 -26.75
C GLY A 82 -2.48 4.02 -26.26
N CYS A 83 -1.81 3.36 -27.19
CA CYS A 83 -0.93 2.22 -26.93
C CYS A 83 0.19 2.54 -25.94
N TYR A 84 0.51 1.56 -25.10
CA TYR A 84 1.60 1.62 -24.12
C TYR A 84 2.24 0.24 -23.92
N LEU A 85 3.46 0.22 -23.45
CA LEU A 85 4.19 -1.01 -23.18
C LEU A 85 3.47 -1.83 -22.07
N GLY A 86 3.19 -3.12 -22.35
CA GLY A 86 2.46 -4.00 -21.42
C GLY A 86 0.93 -3.96 -21.50
N GLN A 87 0.36 -3.14 -22.36
CA GLN A 87 -1.09 -3.02 -22.58
C GLN A 87 -1.76 -4.37 -22.86
N GLU A 88 -1.14 -5.26 -23.61
CA GLU A 88 -1.71 -6.56 -23.95
C GLU A 88 -2.00 -7.43 -22.73
N ILE A 89 -1.09 -7.44 -21.75
CA ILE A 89 -1.27 -8.17 -20.50
C ILE A 89 -2.41 -7.58 -19.69
N VAL A 90 -2.47 -6.25 -19.60
CA VAL A 90 -3.52 -5.51 -18.87
C VAL A 90 -4.90 -5.80 -19.47
N GLU A 91 -5.04 -5.73 -20.81
CA GLU A 91 -6.30 -6.01 -21.49
C GLU A 91 -6.70 -7.49 -21.42
N ARG A 92 -5.73 -8.40 -21.49
CA ARG A 92 -6.00 -9.84 -21.33
C ARG A 92 -6.58 -10.16 -19.95
N ILE A 93 -6.01 -9.59 -18.88
CA ILE A 93 -6.53 -9.76 -17.51
C ILE A 93 -7.92 -9.14 -17.39
N ARG A 94 -8.12 -7.95 -17.97
CA ARG A 94 -9.43 -7.28 -18.01
C ARG A 94 -10.48 -8.15 -18.70
N ALA A 95 -10.15 -8.71 -19.85
CA ALA A 95 -11.07 -9.55 -20.62
C ALA A 95 -11.39 -10.89 -19.92
N ARG A 96 -10.43 -11.48 -19.21
CA ARG A 96 -10.63 -12.72 -18.43
C ARG A 96 -11.30 -12.49 -17.08
N GLY A 97 -11.27 -11.26 -16.56
CA GLY A 97 -12.00 -10.85 -15.37
C GLY A 97 -11.39 -11.26 -14.02
N HIS A 98 -10.22 -11.92 -13.98
CA HIS A 98 -9.64 -12.39 -12.72
C HIS A 98 -8.11 -12.37 -12.71
N VAL A 99 -7.57 -12.22 -11.52
CA VAL A 99 -6.16 -12.43 -11.15
C VAL A 99 -6.05 -13.62 -10.21
N ASN A 100 -4.87 -14.21 -10.10
CA ASN A 100 -4.65 -15.35 -9.21
C ASN A 100 -4.44 -14.96 -7.74
N ARG A 101 -4.02 -13.71 -7.50
CA ARG A 101 -3.75 -13.14 -6.17
C ARG A 101 -4.03 -11.65 -6.19
N LYS A 102 -4.24 -11.08 -5.01
CA LYS A 102 -4.43 -9.64 -4.81
C LYS A 102 -3.55 -9.15 -3.67
N LEU A 103 -3.07 -7.93 -3.79
CA LEU A 103 -2.45 -7.22 -2.67
C LEU A 103 -3.58 -6.79 -1.73
N VAL A 104 -3.52 -7.24 -0.50
CA VAL A 104 -4.53 -6.98 0.52
C VAL A 104 -3.91 -6.40 1.77
N ARG A 105 -4.74 -5.74 2.58
CA ARG A 105 -4.41 -5.36 3.94
C ARG A 105 -4.86 -6.45 4.90
N MET A 106 -4.04 -6.74 5.90
CA MET A 106 -4.34 -7.73 6.95
C MET A 106 -4.12 -7.12 8.32
N GLU A 107 -4.95 -7.49 9.28
CA GLU A 107 -4.70 -7.27 10.71
C GLU A 107 -4.34 -8.61 11.36
N ILE A 108 -3.21 -8.64 12.03
CA ILE A 108 -2.58 -9.86 12.56
C ILE A 108 -2.48 -9.74 14.07
N ASP A 109 -2.92 -10.77 14.78
CA ASP A 109 -2.89 -10.82 16.24
C ASP A 109 -1.51 -11.25 16.77
N ALA A 110 -0.50 -10.49 16.38
CA ALA A 110 0.89 -10.64 16.79
C ALA A 110 1.55 -9.27 16.93
N ARG A 111 2.57 -9.18 17.78
CA ARG A 111 3.32 -7.93 18.00
C ARG A 111 4.29 -7.64 16.85
N GLU A 112 4.89 -8.67 16.30
CA GLU A 112 5.91 -8.55 15.26
C GLU A 112 5.63 -9.53 14.13
N VAL A 113 5.72 -9.02 12.91
CA VAL A 113 5.64 -9.80 11.68
C VAL A 113 6.69 -9.26 10.72
N VAL A 114 7.46 -10.13 10.12
CA VAL A 114 8.52 -9.75 9.17
C VAL A 114 8.00 -9.79 7.73
N SER A 115 8.59 -8.97 6.88
CA SER A 115 8.41 -9.09 5.42
C SER A 115 8.86 -10.49 4.95
N GLY A 116 8.11 -11.08 4.04
CA GLY A 116 8.33 -12.46 3.58
C GLY A 116 7.64 -13.54 4.43
N ALA A 117 7.02 -13.18 5.57
CA ALA A 117 6.24 -14.13 6.35
C ALA A 117 5.12 -14.74 5.50
N LYS A 118 4.94 -16.07 5.61
CA LYS A 118 3.93 -16.80 4.84
C LYS A 118 2.54 -16.56 5.39
N VAL A 119 1.59 -16.38 4.46
CA VAL A 119 0.17 -16.37 4.76
C VAL A 119 -0.37 -17.77 4.50
N VAL A 120 -1.02 -18.35 5.50
CA VAL A 120 -1.51 -19.72 5.48
C VAL A 120 -3.03 -19.73 5.64
N ALA A 121 -3.73 -20.56 4.89
CA ALA A 121 -5.16 -20.81 5.05
C ALA A 121 -5.43 -22.31 4.88
N GLY A 122 -6.12 -22.91 5.85
CA GLY A 122 -6.41 -24.34 5.81
C GLY A 122 -5.16 -25.24 5.78
N GLY A 123 -4.05 -24.78 6.37
CA GLY A 123 -2.77 -25.50 6.36
C GLY A 123 -1.93 -25.37 5.08
N ALA A 124 -2.40 -24.61 4.08
CA ALA A 124 -1.69 -24.38 2.82
C ALA A 124 -1.16 -22.92 2.75
N GLU A 125 0.02 -22.74 2.16
CA GLU A 125 0.55 -21.40 1.85
C GLU A 125 -0.27 -20.75 0.74
N VAL A 126 -0.91 -19.62 1.04
CA VAL A 126 -1.76 -18.87 0.12
C VAL A 126 -1.22 -17.48 -0.21
N GLY A 127 -0.11 -17.08 0.38
CA GLY A 127 0.48 -15.77 0.11
C GLY A 127 1.70 -15.43 0.94
N ASP A 128 2.14 -14.18 0.78
CA ASP A 128 3.32 -13.63 1.45
C ASP A 128 3.06 -12.20 1.90
N VAL A 129 3.56 -11.85 3.08
CA VAL A 129 3.57 -10.47 3.60
C VAL A 129 4.68 -9.68 2.89
N THR A 130 4.36 -8.48 2.40
CA THR A 130 5.34 -7.57 1.80
C THR A 130 5.79 -6.49 2.78
N SER A 131 4.86 -5.91 3.51
CA SER A 131 5.13 -4.89 4.53
C SER A 131 4.32 -5.19 5.77
N ALA A 132 4.92 -4.97 6.94
CA ALA A 132 4.21 -5.07 8.21
C ALA A 132 4.68 -3.97 9.17
N VAL A 133 3.80 -3.57 10.10
CA VAL A 133 4.08 -2.59 11.13
C VAL A 133 3.10 -2.77 12.30
N TRP A 134 3.58 -2.55 13.51
CA TRP A 134 2.70 -2.43 14.66
C TRP A 134 1.88 -1.14 14.56
N SER A 135 0.56 -1.25 14.65
CA SER A 135 -0.37 -0.12 14.66
C SER A 135 -0.80 0.21 16.09
N PRO A 136 -0.40 1.37 16.64
CA PRO A 136 -0.92 1.83 17.93
C PRO A 136 -2.44 2.04 17.91
N ARG A 137 -2.99 2.35 16.72
CA ARG A 137 -4.42 2.62 16.54
C ARG A 137 -5.28 1.37 16.73
N SER A 138 -4.87 0.24 16.15
CA SER A 138 -5.64 -1.02 16.26
C SER A 138 -5.17 -1.92 17.40
N GLY A 139 -3.97 -1.66 17.98
CA GLY A 139 -3.34 -2.55 18.96
C GLY A 139 -2.92 -3.90 18.36
N LYS A 140 -2.71 -3.95 17.03
CA LYS A 140 -2.34 -5.15 16.26
C LYS A 140 -1.24 -4.82 15.25
N THR A 141 -0.61 -5.83 14.70
CA THR A 141 0.21 -5.64 13.52
C THR A 141 -0.67 -5.55 12.29
N VAL A 142 -0.48 -4.47 11.51
CA VAL A 142 -1.11 -4.29 10.21
C VAL A 142 -0.09 -4.60 9.13
N ALA A 143 -0.49 -5.36 8.13
CA ALA A 143 0.38 -5.79 7.05
C ALA A 143 -0.25 -5.60 5.67
N LEU A 144 0.60 -5.45 4.66
CA LEU A 144 0.26 -5.64 3.25
C LEU A 144 0.88 -6.94 2.78
N GLY A 145 0.21 -7.63 1.87
CA GLY A 145 0.72 -8.88 1.31
C GLY A 145 -0.11 -9.35 0.13
N TYR A 146 0.50 -10.18 -0.71
CA TYR A 146 -0.23 -10.84 -1.79
C TYR A 146 -0.85 -12.13 -1.29
N VAL A 147 -2.16 -12.25 -1.46
CA VAL A 147 -2.92 -13.44 -1.05
C VAL A 147 -3.68 -14.00 -2.25
N ARG A 148 -3.64 -15.32 -2.43
CA ARG A 148 -4.33 -16.04 -3.50
C ARG A 148 -5.85 -15.97 -3.34
N VAL A 149 -6.55 -15.86 -4.46
CA VAL A 149 -8.00 -16.07 -4.53
C VAL A 149 -8.29 -17.56 -4.22
N PRO A 150 -9.30 -17.90 -3.39
CA PRO A 150 -10.35 -17.05 -2.83
C PRO A 150 -10.06 -16.40 -1.46
N HIS A 151 -8.87 -16.59 -0.89
CA HIS A 151 -8.53 -16.17 0.49
C HIS A 151 -8.24 -14.67 0.64
N CYS A 152 -8.31 -13.89 -0.45
CA CYS A 152 -8.04 -12.46 -0.48
C CYS A 152 -9.28 -11.57 -0.29
N GLU A 153 -10.43 -12.14 -0.02
CA GLU A 153 -11.65 -11.35 0.18
C GLU A 153 -11.71 -10.79 1.61
N ALA A 154 -12.31 -9.60 1.75
CA ALA A 154 -12.45 -8.96 3.04
C ALA A 154 -13.23 -9.85 4.02
N GLY A 155 -12.74 -9.98 5.25
CA GLY A 155 -13.26 -10.87 6.27
C GLY A 155 -12.70 -12.28 6.24
N SER A 156 -11.89 -12.64 5.22
CA SER A 156 -11.23 -13.95 5.19
C SER A 156 -10.28 -14.11 6.38
N SER A 157 -10.36 -15.25 7.07
CA SER A 157 -9.46 -15.63 8.15
C SER A 157 -8.26 -16.39 7.58
N VAL A 158 -7.07 -15.95 7.93
CA VAL A 158 -5.79 -16.57 7.55
C VAL A 158 -4.86 -16.59 8.75
N GLU A 159 -3.70 -17.21 8.60
CA GLU A 159 -2.65 -17.22 9.62
C GLU A 159 -1.37 -16.62 9.05
N VAL A 160 -0.63 -15.89 9.87
CA VAL A 160 0.68 -15.32 9.51
C VAL A 160 1.65 -15.61 10.65
N GLY A 161 2.70 -16.40 10.39
CA GLY A 161 3.66 -16.78 11.42
C GLY A 161 3.04 -17.53 12.59
N GLY A 162 1.94 -18.26 12.38
CA GLY A 162 1.19 -18.99 13.41
C GLY A 162 0.20 -18.12 14.19
N ALA A 163 0.11 -16.83 13.93
CA ALA A 163 -0.87 -15.94 14.54
C ALA A 163 -2.12 -15.78 13.65
N SER A 164 -3.28 -15.64 14.27
CA SER A 164 -4.53 -15.37 13.55
C SER A 164 -4.48 -14.00 12.87
N ALA A 165 -5.02 -13.94 11.66
CA ALA A 165 -5.10 -12.72 10.88
C ALA A 165 -6.41 -12.64 10.10
N VAL A 166 -6.86 -11.41 9.83
CA VAL A 166 -8.06 -11.12 9.05
C VAL A 166 -7.69 -10.21 7.88
N VAL A 167 -8.21 -10.51 6.71
CA VAL A 167 -8.07 -9.71 5.48
C VAL A 167 -9.11 -8.58 5.47
N PHE A 168 -8.73 -7.40 4.93
CA PHE A 168 -9.60 -6.21 4.80
C PHE A 168 -9.57 -5.63 3.40
#